data_56f8672abb8cf97e656408483a51e234
#
_entry.id   56f8672abb8cf97e656408483a51e234
#
_cell.length_a   1.000
_cell.length_b   1.000
_cell.length_c   1.000
_cell.angle_alpha   90.00
_cell.angle_beta   90.00
_cell.angle_gamma   90.00
#
_symmetry.space_group_name_H-M   'P 1'
#
loop_
_entity.id
_entity.type
_entity.pdbx_description
1 polymer ?
#
loop_
_entity_poly.entity_id
_entity_poly.type
_entity_poly.pdbx_seq_one_letter_code
_entity_poly.pdbx_strand_id
1 'polypeptide(L)'
;MADRQPEAACLGIKGTFLQLTDAQLARPTAEWRQLFDELRRIGIDTLFLQWTVVDRKPLFQTAGHEAAANTPLAAILDLAARSGIRVWFGLALDSSYWEEIKQSSELLRPYFRRRVQDLVGFLDDLNATTAGAPFAGWYIPDEIDDRTWLDPGKRAVLKKYLAETVALLKARRPGSKVAISGFSNSFADPDLLASFWADVIRASGIDLLLFQDGVGEGKVALENIGLYYAALDRAVRGVGAQLGAVVELFSLMPDGRRLPAGVGRIRGQIAAANRLTSFPVVAFSVPDYMSHLAGRQAGDLLSDFLSQKACRG
;
A
#
# COMPACT_ATOMS: atom_id res chain seq x y z
N MET A 1 -18.89 -1.49 41.66
CA MET A 1 -17.83 -1.71 40.64
C MET A 1 -18.31 -1.00 39.40
N ALA A 2 -17.73 0.15 39.09
CA ALA A 2 -18.09 0.90 37.89
C ALA A 2 -17.43 0.22 36.68
N ASP A 3 -18.26 -0.22 35.75
CA ASP A 3 -17.87 -0.76 34.46
C ASP A 3 -17.13 0.35 33.71
N ARG A 4 -15.79 0.28 33.66
CA ARG A 4 -15.01 1.12 32.76
C ARG A 4 -15.33 0.63 31.33
N GLN A 5 -16.18 1.38 30.63
CA GLN A 5 -16.25 1.26 29.19
C GLN A 5 -14.82 1.36 28.64
N PRO A 6 -14.40 0.46 27.74
CA PRO A 6 -13.09 0.58 27.12
C PRO A 6 -13.01 1.94 26.43
N GLU A 7 -11.98 2.71 26.77
CA GLU A 7 -11.64 3.96 26.07
C GLU A 7 -11.76 3.70 24.57
N ALA A 8 -12.60 4.50 23.90
CA ALA A 8 -12.77 4.41 22.47
C ALA A 8 -11.39 4.63 21.83
N ALA A 9 -10.75 3.56 21.39
CA ALA A 9 -9.48 3.63 20.70
C ALA A 9 -9.58 4.68 19.61
N CYS A 10 -8.66 5.65 19.60
CA CYS A 10 -8.65 6.72 18.61
C CYS A 10 -8.68 6.14 17.21
N LEU A 11 -9.84 6.23 16.56
CA LEU A 11 -10.04 5.77 15.19
C LEU A 11 -9.25 6.68 14.26
N GLY A 12 -8.04 6.25 13.88
CA GLY A 12 -7.13 7.05 13.05
C GLY A 12 -6.54 6.27 11.90
N ILE A 13 -6.37 6.96 10.79
CA ILE A 13 -5.51 6.53 9.69
C ILE A 13 -4.09 6.97 10.07
N LYS A 14 -3.12 6.06 9.94
CA LYS A 14 -1.70 6.32 10.23
C LYS A 14 -0.82 6.25 9.00
N GLY A 15 -1.28 5.58 7.95
CA GLY A 15 -0.57 5.49 6.69
C GLY A 15 -1.41 5.94 5.50
N THR A 16 -0.75 6.29 4.41
CA THR A 16 -1.41 6.51 3.12
C THR A 16 -0.51 6.08 1.97
N PHE A 17 -1.14 5.67 0.87
CA PHE A 17 -0.44 5.52 -0.40
C PHE A 17 -0.25 6.85 -1.11
N LEU A 18 0.83 6.96 -1.87
CA LEU A 18 1.09 8.00 -2.84
C LEU A 18 1.52 7.35 -4.15
N GLN A 19 0.71 7.55 -5.19
CA GLN A 19 1.00 7.13 -6.56
C GLN A 19 1.75 8.25 -7.26
N LEU A 20 2.97 8.00 -7.74
CA LEU A 20 3.75 8.97 -8.51
C LEU A 20 3.33 8.94 -9.99
N THR A 21 2.06 9.31 -10.24
CA THR A 21 1.52 9.49 -11.60
C THR A 21 2.05 10.79 -12.23
N ASP A 22 1.90 10.94 -13.55
CA ASP A 22 2.30 12.17 -14.25
C ASP A 22 1.67 13.42 -13.63
N ALA A 23 0.40 13.35 -13.22
CA ALA A 23 -0.29 14.45 -12.54
C ALA A 23 0.36 14.80 -11.19
N GLN A 24 0.76 13.80 -10.41
CA GLN A 24 1.45 14.00 -9.14
C GLN A 24 2.88 14.53 -9.38
N LEU A 25 3.60 13.99 -10.38
CA LEU A 25 4.94 14.43 -10.72
C LEU A 25 4.97 15.89 -11.23
N ALA A 26 3.91 16.36 -11.89
CA ALA A 26 3.76 17.75 -12.34
C ALA A 26 3.37 18.72 -11.23
N ARG A 27 3.11 18.26 -10.01
CA ARG A 27 2.62 19.07 -8.89
C ARG A 27 3.69 20.07 -8.43
N PRO A 28 3.33 21.37 -8.27
CA PRO A 28 4.26 22.40 -7.78
C PRO A 28 4.73 22.11 -6.35
N THR A 29 5.93 22.56 -5.99
CA THR A 29 6.49 22.40 -4.64
C THR A 29 5.59 22.97 -3.53
N ALA A 30 4.86 24.06 -3.80
CA ALA A 30 3.93 24.64 -2.83
C ALA A 30 2.77 23.68 -2.49
N GLU A 31 2.26 22.97 -3.48
CA GLU A 31 1.19 21.98 -3.28
C GLU A 31 1.70 20.75 -2.53
N TRP A 32 2.94 20.32 -2.77
CA TRP A 32 3.56 19.27 -1.96
C TRP A 32 3.61 19.65 -0.47
N ARG A 33 3.99 20.89 -0.14
CA ARG A 33 3.98 21.38 1.24
C ARG A 33 2.58 21.34 1.83
N GLN A 34 1.58 21.83 1.08
CA GLN A 34 0.19 21.78 1.51
C GLN A 34 -0.26 20.33 1.78
N LEU A 35 0.04 19.40 0.87
CA LEU A 35 -0.30 17.98 1.05
C LEU A 35 0.31 17.42 2.36
N PHE A 36 1.59 17.67 2.61
CA PHE A 36 2.24 17.18 3.83
C PHE A 36 1.68 17.83 5.10
N ASP A 37 1.24 19.09 5.06
CA ASP A 37 0.51 19.72 6.16
C ASP A 37 -0.85 19.04 6.39
N GLU A 38 -1.59 18.69 5.35
CA GLU A 38 -2.83 17.93 5.45
C GLU A 38 -2.59 16.52 6.03
N LEU A 39 -1.59 15.80 5.54
CA LEU A 39 -1.19 14.48 6.07
C LEU A 39 -0.90 14.55 7.57
N ARG A 40 -0.16 15.56 8.01
CA ARG A 40 0.16 15.79 9.42
C ARG A 40 -1.07 16.09 10.25
N ARG A 41 -2.02 16.89 9.75
CA ARG A 41 -3.30 17.18 10.41
C ARG A 41 -4.17 15.94 10.59
N ILE A 42 -4.18 15.05 9.60
CA ILE A 42 -4.83 13.73 9.68
C ILE A 42 -4.14 12.85 10.74
N GLY A 43 -2.83 13.01 10.93
CA GLY A 43 -1.99 12.20 11.84
C GLY A 43 -1.32 11.04 11.13
N ILE A 44 -1.07 11.20 9.83
CA ILE A 44 -0.28 10.27 9.02
C ILE A 44 1.17 10.33 9.50
N ASP A 45 1.76 9.18 9.78
CA ASP A 45 3.16 8.99 10.14
C ASP A 45 3.90 8.01 9.20
N THR A 46 3.18 7.45 8.23
CA THR A 46 3.70 6.45 7.29
C THR A 46 3.20 6.73 5.87
N LEU A 47 4.11 6.82 4.91
CA LEU A 47 3.84 7.00 3.49
C LEU A 47 4.30 5.77 2.71
N PHE A 48 3.43 5.19 1.91
CA PHE A 48 3.75 4.16 0.92
C PHE A 48 3.86 4.83 -0.45
N LEU A 49 5.09 5.08 -0.92
CA LEU A 49 5.30 5.38 -2.34
C LEU A 49 4.98 4.10 -3.11
N GLN A 50 3.92 4.12 -3.90
CA GLN A 50 3.42 2.87 -4.50
C GLN A 50 4.41 2.28 -5.50
N TRP A 51 5.18 3.13 -6.19
CA TRP A 51 6.29 2.76 -7.07
C TRP A 51 7.32 3.88 -7.16
N THR A 52 8.55 3.52 -7.49
CA THR A 52 9.66 4.46 -7.77
C THR A 52 10.25 4.25 -9.17
N VAL A 53 9.80 3.22 -9.88
CA VAL A 53 10.12 2.92 -11.27
C VAL A 53 8.82 2.63 -12.00
N VAL A 54 8.64 3.15 -13.21
CA VAL A 54 7.49 2.89 -14.08
C VAL A 54 8.01 2.37 -15.42
N ASP A 55 7.59 1.16 -15.81
CA ASP A 55 8.00 0.54 -17.08
C ASP A 55 9.51 0.68 -17.37
N ARG A 56 10.32 0.29 -16.37
CA ARG A 56 11.79 0.35 -16.38
C ARG A 56 12.38 1.77 -16.39
N LYS A 57 11.58 2.82 -16.20
CA LYS A 57 12.03 4.21 -16.09
C LYS A 57 12.07 4.63 -14.62
N PRO A 58 13.25 4.84 -14.03
CA PRO A 58 13.38 5.31 -12.65
C PRO A 58 12.83 6.74 -12.50
N LEU A 59 12.17 7.01 -11.37
CA LEU A 59 11.73 8.34 -10.95
C LEU A 59 12.75 9.01 -10.00
N PHE A 60 13.97 8.49 -9.96
CA PHE A 60 15.10 8.96 -9.16
C PHE A 60 16.39 8.98 -10.02
N GLN A 61 17.45 9.61 -9.53
CA GLN A 61 18.73 9.65 -10.25
C GLN A 61 19.39 8.28 -10.25
N THR A 62 19.87 7.85 -11.42
CA THR A 62 20.65 6.64 -11.61
C THR A 62 22.02 6.96 -12.22
N ALA A 63 23.03 6.17 -11.89
CA ALA A 63 24.34 6.31 -12.52
C ALA A 63 24.23 5.99 -14.03
N GLY A 64 24.42 7.00 -14.89
CA GLY A 64 24.39 6.85 -16.35
C GLY A 64 23.05 7.13 -17.04
N HIS A 65 22.02 7.53 -16.31
CA HIS A 65 20.80 8.09 -16.90
C HIS A 65 20.65 9.55 -16.42
N GLU A 66 20.43 10.47 -17.35
CA GLU A 66 19.92 11.80 -16.97
C GLU A 66 18.55 11.62 -16.35
N ALA A 67 18.52 11.40 -15.05
CA ALA A 67 17.29 11.57 -14.32
C ALA A 67 16.83 12.99 -14.54
N ALA A 68 15.56 13.21 -14.78
CA ALA A 68 15.02 14.54 -14.81
C ALA A 68 15.53 15.27 -13.57
N ALA A 69 16.35 16.30 -13.76
CA ALA A 69 17.07 17.03 -12.70
C ALA A 69 16.14 17.66 -11.65
N ASN A 70 14.84 17.50 -11.80
CA ASN A 70 13.75 18.00 -10.97
C ASN A 70 12.72 16.92 -10.66
N THR A 71 13.14 15.67 -10.32
CA THR A 71 12.11 14.74 -9.84
C THR A 71 11.57 15.24 -8.50
N PRO A 72 10.24 15.31 -8.31
CA PRO A 72 9.64 15.72 -7.05
C PRO A 72 9.96 14.73 -5.90
N LEU A 73 10.54 13.58 -6.20
CA LEU A 73 10.88 12.55 -5.20
C LEU A 73 11.83 13.11 -4.12
N ALA A 74 12.86 13.86 -4.48
CA ALA A 74 13.77 14.46 -3.50
C ALA A 74 13.03 15.44 -2.56
N ALA A 75 12.15 16.28 -3.13
CA ALA A 75 11.32 17.20 -2.35
C ALA A 75 10.31 16.45 -1.45
N ILE A 76 9.70 15.37 -1.93
CA ILE A 76 8.80 14.50 -1.17
C ILE A 76 9.54 13.90 0.03
N LEU A 77 10.75 13.38 -0.17
CA LEU A 77 11.54 12.76 0.89
C LEU A 77 12.00 13.78 1.95
N ASP A 78 12.40 14.99 1.54
CA ASP A 78 12.71 16.09 2.46
C ASP A 78 11.48 16.50 3.30
N LEU A 79 10.32 16.66 2.66
CA LEU A 79 9.07 16.96 3.35
C LEU A 79 8.64 15.84 4.30
N ALA A 80 8.80 14.57 3.90
CA ALA A 80 8.52 13.42 4.76
C ALA A 80 9.40 13.46 6.02
N ALA A 81 10.73 13.68 5.85
CA ALA A 81 11.67 13.76 6.96
C ALA A 81 11.31 14.90 7.92
N ARG A 82 11.03 16.11 7.41
CA ARG A 82 10.62 17.27 8.22
C ARG A 82 9.27 17.08 8.93
N SER A 83 8.40 16.25 8.35
CA SER A 83 7.08 15.95 8.92
C SER A 83 7.08 14.75 9.87
N GLY A 84 8.22 14.08 10.07
CA GLY A 84 8.33 12.85 10.86
C GLY A 84 7.61 11.66 10.23
N ILE A 85 7.37 11.70 8.91
CA ILE A 85 6.68 10.65 8.17
C ILE A 85 7.70 9.64 7.63
N ARG A 86 7.55 8.37 8.01
CA ARG A 86 8.38 7.27 7.50
C ARG A 86 7.91 6.81 6.13
N VAL A 87 8.83 6.40 5.27
CA VAL A 87 8.55 6.08 3.87
C VAL A 87 8.85 4.61 3.56
N TRP A 88 7.85 3.91 3.03
CA TRP A 88 7.99 2.64 2.34
C TRP A 88 8.23 2.92 0.85
N PHE A 89 9.31 2.37 0.30
CA PHE A 89 9.69 2.60 -1.08
C PHE A 89 9.16 1.49 -1.97
N GLY A 90 8.21 1.85 -2.84
CA GLY A 90 7.68 0.95 -3.85
C GLY A 90 8.70 0.67 -4.95
N LEU A 91 8.74 -0.57 -5.40
CA LEU A 91 9.62 -1.02 -6.47
C LEU A 91 9.11 -0.58 -7.85
N ALA A 92 9.21 -1.44 -8.85
CA ALA A 92 8.78 -1.13 -10.21
C ALA A 92 7.31 -1.47 -10.45
N LEU A 93 6.54 -0.49 -10.92
CA LEU A 93 5.27 -0.72 -11.60
C LEU A 93 5.57 -1.21 -13.02
N ASP A 94 4.89 -2.25 -13.44
CA ASP A 94 4.84 -2.74 -14.82
C ASP A 94 3.40 -2.59 -15.32
N SER A 95 3.18 -1.74 -16.30
CA SER A 95 1.84 -1.47 -16.84
C SER A 95 1.22 -2.69 -17.53
N SER A 96 2.02 -3.67 -17.94
CA SER A 96 1.55 -4.93 -18.53
C SER A 96 1.15 -6.00 -17.50
N TYR A 97 1.40 -5.78 -16.20
CA TYR A 97 1.22 -6.78 -15.14
C TYR A 97 -0.12 -7.50 -15.21
N TRP A 98 -1.22 -6.77 -15.31
CA TRP A 98 -2.58 -7.33 -15.32
C TRP A 98 -2.90 -8.18 -16.55
N GLU A 99 -2.21 -7.94 -17.67
CA GLU A 99 -2.33 -8.79 -18.86
C GLU A 99 -1.43 -10.02 -18.74
N GLU A 100 -0.20 -9.84 -18.26
CA GLU A 100 0.75 -10.92 -18.09
C GLU A 100 0.27 -12.00 -17.12
N ILE A 101 -0.34 -11.63 -15.99
CA ILE A 101 -0.83 -12.61 -15.00
C ILE A 101 -2.01 -13.45 -15.48
N LYS A 102 -2.66 -13.09 -16.59
CA LYS A 102 -3.68 -13.92 -17.24
C LYS A 102 -3.08 -15.14 -17.96
N GLN A 103 -1.79 -15.07 -18.30
CA GLN A 103 -1.08 -16.12 -19.00
C GLN A 103 -0.94 -17.42 -18.18
N SER A 104 -0.52 -18.52 -18.83
CA SER A 104 -0.24 -19.78 -18.14
C SER A 104 0.98 -19.67 -17.21
N SER A 105 1.11 -20.58 -16.26
CA SER A 105 2.25 -20.63 -15.34
C SER A 105 3.60 -20.75 -16.04
N GLU A 106 3.64 -21.40 -17.21
CA GLU A 106 4.86 -21.54 -18.05
C GLU A 106 5.33 -20.19 -18.60
N LEU A 107 4.40 -19.35 -19.07
CA LEU A 107 4.68 -18.01 -19.59
C LEU A 107 4.97 -17.00 -18.49
N LEU A 108 4.39 -17.18 -17.31
CA LEU A 108 4.67 -16.33 -16.14
C LEU A 108 6.10 -16.50 -15.63
N ARG A 109 6.72 -17.69 -15.76
CA ARG A 109 8.11 -17.92 -15.28
C ARG A 109 9.13 -16.99 -15.92
N PRO A 110 9.22 -16.85 -17.25
CA PRO A 110 10.15 -15.91 -17.88
C PRO A 110 9.76 -14.45 -17.60
N TYR A 111 8.48 -14.12 -17.48
CA TYR A 111 8.03 -12.79 -17.12
C TYR A 111 8.58 -12.35 -15.75
N PHE A 112 8.35 -13.11 -14.70
CA PHE A 112 8.84 -12.76 -13.37
C PHE A 112 10.36 -12.85 -13.24
N ARG A 113 11.03 -13.71 -14.01
CA ARG A 113 12.49 -13.72 -14.08
C ARG A 113 13.03 -12.38 -14.61
N ARG A 114 12.41 -11.82 -15.65
CA ARG A 114 12.78 -10.49 -16.17
C ARG A 114 12.54 -9.41 -15.11
N ARG A 115 11.40 -9.45 -14.37
CA ARG A 115 11.12 -8.52 -13.28
C ARG A 115 12.22 -8.52 -12.21
N VAL A 116 12.71 -9.69 -11.82
CA VAL A 116 13.83 -9.82 -10.87
C VAL A 116 15.12 -9.25 -11.46
N GLN A 117 15.41 -9.53 -12.73
CA GLN A 117 16.59 -8.98 -13.42
C GLN A 117 16.54 -7.46 -13.53
N ASP A 118 15.38 -6.90 -13.87
CA ASP A 118 15.18 -5.45 -13.92
C ASP A 118 15.37 -4.82 -12.52
N LEU A 119 14.86 -5.46 -11.45
CA LEU A 119 15.11 -5.02 -10.08
C LEU A 119 16.60 -4.93 -9.76
N VAL A 120 17.38 -5.94 -10.11
CA VAL A 120 18.85 -5.91 -9.90
C VAL A 120 19.48 -4.71 -10.59
N GLY A 121 18.99 -4.34 -11.78
CA GLY A 121 19.53 -3.24 -12.58
C GLY A 121 19.38 -1.86 -11.95
N PHE A 122 18.41 -1.63 -11.06
CA PHE A 122 18.20 -0.32 -10.44
C PHE A 122 18.26 -0.34 -8.89
N LEU A 123 18.40 -1.50 -8.28
CA LEU A 123 18.29 -1.64 -6.82
C LEU A 123 19.40 -0.89 -6.07
N ASP A 124 20.61 -0.84 -6.61
CA ASP A 124 21.72 -0.13 -5.96
C ASP A 124 21.50 1.38 -5.97
N ASP A 125 21.04 1.95 -7.09
CA ASP A 125 20.72 3.37 -7.22
C ASP A 125 19.51 3.74 -6.35
N LEU A 126 18.49 2.87 -6.31
CA LEU A 126 17.34 3.06 -5.42
C LEU A 126 17.77 3.02 -3.95
N ASN A 127 18.60 2.07 -3.56
CA ASN A 127 19.10 1.98 -2.19
C ASN A 127 19.94 3.23 -1.82
N ALA A 128 20.75 3.73 -2.74
CA ALA A 128 21.49 4.98 -2.55
C ALA A 128 20.54 6.19 -2.38
N THR A 129 19.47 6.27 -3.19
CA THR A 129 18.44 7.31 -3.10
C THR A 129 17.74 7.30 -1.73
N THR A 130 17.62 6.13 -1.09
CA THR A 130 17.04 6.02 0.25
C THR A 130 18.01 6.36 1.39
N ALA A 131 19.29 6.60 1.09
CA ALA A 131 20.27 6.99 2.10
C ALA A 131 19.91 8.38 2.65
N GLY A 132 19.75 8.47 3.98
CA GLY A 132 19.30 9.71 4.63
C GLY A 132 17.80 9.99 4.57
N ALA A 133 17.01 9.23 3.79
CA ALA A 133 15.55 9.31 3.81
C ALA A 133 14.97 8.64 5.08
N PRO A 134 13.75 9.01 5.51
CA PRO A 134 13.07 8.37 6.63
C PRO A 134 12.54 6.97 6.25
N PHE A 135 13.43 6.06 5.96
CA PHE A 135 13.16 4.73 5.43
C PHE A 135 12.42 3.84 6.44
N ALA A 136 11.29 3.27 6.05
CA ALA A 136 10.51 2.29 6.81
C ALA A 136 10.66 0.86 6.27
N GLY A 137 10.78 0.70 4.95
CA GLY A 137 10.86 -0.60 4.28
C GLY A 137 10.68 -0.51 2.78
N TRP A 138 10.61 -1.67 2.15
CA TRP A 138 10.35 -1.85 0.73
C TRP A 138 8.88 -2.24 0.52
N TYR A 139 8.28 -1.79 -0.56
CA TYR A 139 6.93 -2.18 -0.96
C TYR A 139 6.94 -2.79 -2.37
N ILE A 140 6.39 -3.99 -2.51
CA ILE A 140 6.21 -4.67 -3.80
C ILE A 140 4.85 -4.22 -4.35
N PRO A 141 4.81 -3.49 -5.50
CA PRO A 141 3.57 -2.90 -6.01
C PRO A 141 2.65 -3.88 -6.74
N ASP A 142 3.11 -5.11 -6.98
CA ASP A 142 2.31 -6.14 -7.63
C ASP A 142 1.14 -6.53 -6.72
N GLU A 143 -0.09 -6.30 -7.16
CA GLU A 143 -1.28 -6.60 -6.38
C GLU A 143 -1.70 -8.06 -6.58
N ILE A 144 -1.96 -8.74 -5.47
CA ILE A 144 -2.26 -10.17 -5.46
C ILE A 144 -3.74 -10.39 -5.15
N ASP A 145 -4.46 -11.02 -6.08
CA ASP A 145 -5.88 -11.32 -5.96
C ASP A 145 -6.16 -12.79 -5.63
N ASP A 146 -7.39 -13.07 -5.18
CA ASP A 146 -7.87 -14.41 -4.83
C ASP A 146 -8.41 -15.21 -6.02
N ARG A 147 -8.46 -14.64 -7.23
CA ARG A 147 -8.93 -15.33 -8.44
C ARG A 147 -7.77 -15.91 -9.24
N THR A 148 -6.77 -15.08 -9.49
CA THR A 148 -5.61 -15.45 -10.33
C THR A 148 -4.68 -16.43 -9.61
N TRP A 149 -4.41 -16.20 -8.33
CA TRP A 149 -3.30 -16.83 -7.62
C TRP A 149 -3.68 -18.07 -6.80
N LEU A 150 -4.95 -18.44 -6.77
CA LEU A 150 -5.36 -19.73 -6.22
C LEU A 150 -5.01 -20.92 -7.12
N ASP A 151 -4.72 -20.69 -8.42
CA ASP A 151 -4.16 -21.74 -9.27
C ASP A 151 -2.81 -22.22 -8.73
N PRO A 152 -2.62 -23.55 -8.50
CA PRO A 152 -1.39 -24.06 -7.89
C PRO A 152 -0.13 -23.80 -8.69
N GLY A 153 -0.22 -23.82 -10.03
CA GLY A 153 0.92 -23.58 -10.93
C GLY A 153 1.36 -22.10 -10.87
N LYS A 154 0.42 -21.19 -10.97
CA LYS A 154 0.67 -19.74 -10.85
C LYS A 154 1.16 -19.37 -9.45
N ARG A 155 0.57 -19.93 -8.39
CA ARG A 155 1.01 -19.73 -7.00
C ARG A 155 2.45 -20.19 -6.77
N ALA A 156 2.87 -21.31 -7.36
CA ALA A 156 4.25 -21.75 -7.28
C ALA A 156 5.23 -20.75 -7.94
N VAL A 157 4.84 -20.17 -9.07
CA VAL A 157 5.63 -19.13 -9.76
C VAL A 157 5.68 -17.84 -8.91
N LEU A 158 4.54 -17.40 -8.36
CA LEU A 158 4.46 -16.24 -7.48
C LEU A 158 5.37 -16.38 -6.26
N LYS A 159 5.29 -17.53 -5.56
CA LYS A 159 6.11 -17.79 -4.36
C LYS A 159 7.60 -17.69 -4.68
N LYS A 160 8.04 -18.25 -5.81
CA LYS A 160 9.43 -18.16 -6.25
C LYS A 160 9.85 -16.71 -6.52
N TYR A 161 9.05 -15.98 -7.30
CA TYR A 161 9.30 -14.58 -7.62
C TYR A 161 9.43 -13.72 -6.36
N LEU A 162 8.48 -13.84 -5.45
CA LEU A 162 8.49 -13.07 -4.21
C LEU A 162 9.67 -13.44 -3.31
N ALA A 163 10.03 -14.72 -3.19
CA ALA A 163 11.18 -15.17 -2.41
C ALA A 163 12.50 -14.60 -2.97
N GLU A 164 12.70 -14.63 -4.28
CA GLU A 164 13.88 -14.05 -4.94
C GLU A 164 13.94 -12.53 -4.75
N THR A 165 12.81 -11.84 -4.91
CA THR A 165 12.70 -10.39 -4.69
C THR A 165 13.04 -10.01 -3.25
N VAL A 166 12.43 -10.67 -2.28
CA VAL A 166 12.67 -10.40 -0.84
C VAL A 166 14.12 -10.69 -0.46
N ALA A 167 14.71 -11.78 -0.98
CA ALA A 167 16.11 -12.11 -0.73
C ALA A 167 17.06 -11.03 -1.25
N LEU A 168 16.83 -10.51 -2.46
CA LEU A 168 17.61 -9.41 -3.04
C LEU A 168 17.52 -8.14 -2.20
N LEU A 169 16.30 -7.75 -1.80
CA LEU A 169 16.07 -6.54 -0.99
C LEU A 169 16.77 -6.63 0.36
N LYS A 170 16.62 -7.76 1.06
CA LYS A 170 17.25 -7.99 2.38
C LYS A 170 18.77 -8.14 2.27
N ALA A 171 19.30 -8.65 1.16
CA ALA A 171 20.74 -8.70 0.91
C ALA A 171 21.35 -7.30 0.72
N ARG A 172 20.66 -6.40 0.03
CA ARG A 172 21.11 -5.01 -0.20
C ARG A 172 20.94 -4.11 1.02
N ARG A 173 19.92 -4.35 1.82
CA ARG A 173 19.66 -3.61 3.06
C ARG A 173 19.27 -4.58 4.17
N PRO A 174 20.24 -5.16 4.87
CA PRO A 174 19.99 -6.10 5.97
C PRO A 174 19.09 -5.47 7.05
N GLY A 175 18.13 -6.26 7.54
CA GLY A 175 17.15 -5.80 8.54
C GLY A 175 15.99 -4.98 7.96
N SER A 176 15.98 -4.67 6.67
CA SER A 176 14.83 -4.01 6.05
C SER A 176 13.60 -4.93 6.03
N LYS A 177 12.43 -4.32 6.17
CA LYS A 177 11.13 -5.00 6.05
C LYS A 177 10.61 -4.90 4.62
N VAL A 178 9.82 -5.89 4.20
CA VAL A 178 9.19 -5.94 2.89
C VAL A 178 7.69 -6.09 3.04
N ALA A 179 6.93 -5.21 2.39
CA ALA A 179 5.47 -5.21 2.33
C ALA A 179 4.97 -5.55 0.93
N ILE A 180 3.76 -6.09 0.85
CA ILE A 180 3.00 -6.33 -0.38
C ILE A 180 1.52 -6.06 -0.13
N SER A 181 0.78 -5.73 -1.19
CA SER A 181 -0.69 -5.61 -1.14
C SER A 181 -1.40 -6.82 -1.75
N GLY A 182 -2.59 -7.07 -1.23
CA GLY A 182 -3.53 -8.00 -1.83
C GLY A 182 -4.97 -7.65 -1.52
N PHE A 183 -5.88 -8.22 -2.29
CA PHE A 183 -7.31 -7.98 -2.16
C PHE A 183 -8.12 -9.24 -2.46
N SER A 184 -9.40 -9.22 -2.10
CA SER A 184 -10.37 -10.25 -2.49
C SER A 184 -11.30 -9.72 -3.58
N ASN A 185 -11.62 -10.58 -4.54
CA ASN A 185 -12.75 -10.41 -5.46
C ASN A 185 -14.01 -11.13 -4.93
N SER A 186 -14.04 -11.51 -3.64
CA SER A 186 -15.05 -12.41 -3.05
C SER A 186 -15.11 -13.78 -3.74
N PHE A 187 -13.97 -14.22 -4.31
CA PHE A 187 -13.87 -15.52 -4.97
C PHE A 187 -13.50 -16.61 -3.96
N ALA A 188 -12.58 -16.33 -3.04
CA ALA A 188 -12.23 -17.19 -1.94
C ALA A 188 -13.00 -16.80 -0.67
N ASP A 189 -13.43 -17.81 0.12
CA ASP A 189 -13.83 -17.54 1.49
C ASP A 189 -12.65 -17.04 2.34
N PRO A 190 -12.91 -16.40 3.50
CA PRO A 190 -11.85 -15.84 4.33
C PRO A 190 -10.79 -16.85 4.79
N ASP A 191 -11.14 -18.10 5.09
CA ASP A 191 -10.19 -19.10 5.60
C ASP A 191 -9.30 -19.64 4.45
N LEU A 192 -9.84 -19.85 3.26
CA LEU A 192 -9.08 -20.21 2.07
C LEU A 192 -8.09 -19.12 1.69
N LEU A 193 -8.53 -17.86 1.70
CA LEU A 193 -7.66 -16.71 1.43
C LEU A 193 -6.56 -16.58 2.48
N ALA A 194 -6.89 -16.77 3.75
CA ALA A 194 -5.93 -16.74 4.85
C ALA A 194 -4.87 -17.85 4.72
N SER A 195 -5.28 -19.06 4.36
CA SER A 195 -4.38 -20.19 4.10
C SER A 195 -3.44 -19.91 2.93
N PHE A 196 -3.97 -19.33 1.85
CA PHE A 196 -3.18 -18.89 0.70
C PHE A 196 -2.08 -17.89 1.11
N TRP A 197 -2.45 -16.84 1.84
CA TRP A 197 -1.50 -15.82 2.27
C TRP A 197 -0.44 -16.36 3.24
N ALA A 198 -0.83 -17.22 4.18
CA ALA A 198 0.13 -17.87 5.07
C ALA A 198 1.17 -18.70 4.29
N ASP A 199 0.74 -19.43 3.24
CA ASP A 199 1.64 -20.20 2.37
C ASP A 199 2.59 -19.30 1.58
N VAL A 200 2.07 -18.22 0.99
CA VAL A 200 2.87 -17.24 0.22
C VAL A 200 3.90 -16.54 1.12
N ILE A 201 3.48 -16.04 2.28
CA ILE A 201 4.35 -15.31 3.21
C ILE A 201 5.45 -16.23 3.78
N ARG A 202 5.09 -17.44 4.17
CA ARG A 202 6.07 -18.44 4.67
C ARG A 202 7.13 -18.75 3.62
N ALA A 203 6.74 -18.82 2.34
CA ALA A 203 7.67 -19.14 1.26
C ALA A 203 8.54 -17.95 0.86
N SER A 204 8.03 -16.72 0.97
CA SER A 204 8.71 -15.51 0.47
C SER A 204 9.48 -14.74 1.54
N GLY A 205 9.09 -14.84 2.81
CA GLY A 205 9.69 -14.04 3.89
C GLY A 205 9.24 -12.56 3.89
N ILE A 206 8.06 -12.27 3.33
CA ILE A 206 7.38 -10.96 3.43
C ILE A 206 7.06 -10.67 4.90
N ASP A 207 7.25 -9.42 5.31
CA ASP A 207 7.09 -8.99 6.71
C ASP A 207 5.71 -8.34 6.97
N LEU A 208 5.08 -7.78 5.93
CA LEU A 208 3.80 -7.04 6.05
C LEU A 208 2.89 -7.32 4.85
N LEU A 209 1.71 -7.84 5.12
CA LEU A 209 0.60 -7.88 4.17
C LEU A 209 -0.30 -6.67 4.37
N LEU A 210 -0.48 -5.87 3.33
CA LEU A 210 -1.46 -4.78 3.26
C LEU A 210 -2.70 -5.28 2.52
N PHE A 211 -3.75 -5.64 3.27
CA PHE A 211 -4.97 -6.15 2.66
C PHE A 211 -5.95 -5.03 2.37
N GLN A 212 -6.25 -4.83 1.08
CA GLN A 212 -7.23 -3.86 0.60
C GLN A 212 -8.63 -4.35 0.94
N ASP A 213 -9.45 -3.51 1.56
CA ASP A 213 -10.76 -3.89 2.05
C ASP A 213 -11.81 -4.13 0.94
N GLY A 214 -11.56 -3.60 -0.26
CA GLY A 214 -12.41 -3.79 -1.42
C GLY A 214 -13.81 -3.18 -1.33
N VAL A 215 -14.08 -2.39 -0.27
CA VAL A 215 -15.40 -1.79 -0.05
C VAL A 215 -15.67 -0.65 -1.03
N GLY A 216 -14.67 0.13 -1.35
CA GLY A 216 -14.77 1.21 -2.35
C GLY A 216 -14.99 0.68 -3.76
N GLU A 217 -14.35 -0.42 -4.10
CA GLU A 217 -14.54 -1.14 -5.37
C GLU A 217 -15.84 -1.97 -5.43
N GLY A 218 -16.57 -2.09 -4.30
CA GLY A 218 -17.77 -2.92 -4.21
C GLY A 218 -17.49 -4.43 -4.29
N LYS A 219 -16.24 -4.86 -4.03
CA LYS A 219 -15.82 -6.27 -4.05
C LYS A 219 -16.19 -7.00 -2.78
N VAL A 220 -16.11 -6.31 -1.64
CA VAL A 220 -16.45 -6.86 -0.32
C VAL A 220 -17.43 -5.92 0.38
N ALA A 221 -18.50 -6.45 0.93
CA ALA A 221 -19.45 -5.66 1.71
C ALA A 221 -18.84 -5.24 3.06
N LEU A 222 -19.16 -4.04 3.53
CA LEU A 222 -18.61 -3.47 4.76
C LEU A 222 -18.83 -4.39 5.97
N GLU A 223 -19.98 -5.02 6.07
CA GLU A 223 -20.31 -5.96 7.15
C GLU A 223 -19.44 -7.22 7.16
N ASN A 224 -18.84 -7.58 6.03
CA ASN A 224 -18.05 -8.80 5.86
C ASN A 224 -16.54 -8.60 6.03
N ILE A 225 -16.01 -7.34 5.96
CA ILE A 225 -14.56 -7.11 6.02
C ILE A 225 -13.92 -7.66 7.31
N GLY A 226 -14.67 -7.63 8.42
CA GLY A 226 -14.21 -8.16 9.69
C GLY A 226 -13.89 -9.66 9.66
N LEU A 227 -14.59 -10.44 8.84
CA LEU A 227 -14.34 -11.87 8.67
C LEU A 227 -12.99 -12.10 7.98
N TYR A 228 -12.71 -11.33 6.91
CA TYR A 228 -11.43 -11.39 6.21
C TYR A 228 -10.27 -10.96 7.12
N TYR A 229 -10.39 -9.82 7.82
CA TYR A 229 -9.33 -9.35 8.71
C TYR A 229 -9.03 -10.36 9.83
N ALA A 230 -10.05 -10.94 10.47
CA ALA A 230 -9.86 -11.89 11.55
C ALA A 230 -9.17 -13.19 11.09
N ALA A 231 -9.55 -13.71 9.93
CA ALA A 231 -8.93 -14.92 9.36
C ALA A 231 -7.49 -14.62 8.92
N LEU A 232 -7.27 -13.53 8.20
CA LEU A 232 -5.95 -13.12 7.70
C LEU A 232 -4.98 -12.79 8.84
N ASP A 233 -5.38 -12.01 9.86
CA ASP A 233 -4.47 -11.63 10.95
C ASP A 233 -3.96 -12.87 11.71
N ARG A 234 -4.85 -13.81 12.00
CA ARG A 234 -4.49 -15.08 12.66
C ARG A 234 -3.46 -15.85 11.84
N ALA A 235 -3.70 -16.01 10.53
CA ALA A 235 -2.86 -16.79 9.64
C ALA A 235 -1.51 -16.12 9.37
N VAL A 236 -1.50 -14.80 9.12
CA VAL A 236 -0.31 -14.00 8.83
C VAL A 236 0.59 -13.91 10.06
N ARG A 237 0.04 -13.67 11.25
CA ARG A 237 0.81 -13.69 12.50
C ARG A 237 1.37 -15.07 12.83
N GLY A 238 0.62 -16.13 12.50
CA GLY A 238 1.08 -17.50 12.67
C GLY A 238 2.32 -17.87 11.85
N VAL A 239 2.68 -17.05 10.85
CA VAL A 239 3.91 -17.20 10.03
C VAL A 239 4.91 -16.07 10.25
N GLY A 240 4.74 -15.25 11.30
CA GLY A 240 5.70 -14.24 11.74
C GLY A 240 5.62 -12.89 11.01
N ALA A 241 4.55 -12.62 10.25
CA ALA A 241 4.33 -11.36 9.58
C ALA A 241 3.22 -10.52 10.24
N GLN A 242 3.03 -9.29 9.79
CA GLN A 242 1.97 -8.38 10.23
C GLN A 242 0.89 -8.25 9.16
N LEU A 243 -0.35 -8.02 9.59
CA LEU A 243 -1.45 -7.62 8.74
C LEU A 243 -1.75 -6.13 8.93
N GLY A 244 -1.80 -5.37 7.84
CA GLY A 244 -2.33 -4.01 7.77
C GLY A 244 -3.59 -3.96 6.91
N ALA A 245 -4.56 -3.15 7.30
CA ALA A 245 -5.72 -2.85 6.47
C ALA A 245 -5.44 -1.65 5.57
N VAL A 246 -5.80 -1.76 4.30
CA VAL A 246 -5.89 -0.62 3.39
C VAL A 246 -7.35 -0.26 3.21
N VAL A 247 -7.72 0.91 3.73
CA VAL A 247 -9.08 1.46 3.66
C VAL A 247 -9.23 2.28 2.38
N GLU A 248 -10.15 1.88 1.52
CA GLU A 248 -10.46 2.60 0.28
C GLU A 248 -11.31 3.84 0.57
N LEU A 249 -10.74 5.03 0.31
CA LEU A 249 -11.38 6.33 0.57
C LEU A 249 -12.36 6.76 -0.53
N PHE A 250 -12.58 5.92 -1.53
CA PHE A 250 -13.45 6.20 -2.69
C PHE A 250 -14.60 5.22 -2.79
N SER A 251 -15.59 5.55 -3.62
CA SER A 251 -16.62 4.64 -4.09
C SER A 251 -16.56 4.57 -5.60
N LEU A 252 -16.58 3.35 -6.15
CA LEU A 252 -16.73 3.10 -7.59
C LEU A 252 -18.16 3.42 -8.01
N MET A 253 -18.28 4.33 -8.97
CA MET A 253 -19.57 4.73 -9.54
C MET A 253 -19.95 3.84 -10.73
N PRO A 254 -21.24 3.77 -11.11
CA PRO A 254 -21.67 2.96 -12.26
C PRO A 254 -21.01 3.32 -13.59
N ASP A 255 -20.54 4.57 -13.73
CA ASP A 255 -19.82 5.06 -14.91
C ASP A 255 -18.29 4.77 -14.87
N GLY A 256 -17.83 4.02 -13.87
CA GLY A 256 -16.43 3.64 -13.70
C GLY A 256 -15.56 4.69 -12.98
N ARG A 257 -16.09 5.86 -12.66
CA ARG A 257 -15.36 6.87 -11.88
C ARG A 257 -15.24 6.46 -10.41
N ARG A 258 -14.16 6.83 -9.79
CA ARG A 258 -13.97 6.71 -8.33
C ARG A 258 -14.12 8.09 -7.71
N LEU A 259 -15.10 8.26 -6.84
CA LEU A 259 -15.38 9.52 -6.14
C LEU A 259 -15.12 9.36 -4.64
N PRO A 260 -14.73 10.44 -3.93
CA PRO A 260 -14.55 10.40 -2.48
C PRO A 260 -15.77 9.80 -1.78
N ALA A 261 -15.54 8.91 -0.83
CA ALA A 261 -16.58 8.22 -0.08
C ALA A 261 -17.14 9.08 1.05
N GLY A 262 -18.32 8.71 1.56
CA GLY A 262 -18.87 9.34 2.76
C GLY A 262 -18.06 8.99 4.02
N VAL A 263 -17.80 9.97 4.88
CA VAL A 263 -17.01 9.82 6.11
C VAL A 263 -17.54 8.73 7.04
N GLY A 264 -18.86 8.51 7.08
CA GLY A 264 -19.48 7.45 7.90
C GLY A 264 -19.04 6.05 7.47
N ARG A 265 -18.99 5.78 6.16
CA ARG A 265 -18.48 4.50 5.64
C ARG A 265 -17.01 4.30 6.01
N ILE A 266 -16.17 5.30 5.76
CA ILE A 266 -14.73 5.25 6.07
C ILE A 266 -14.51 4.95 7.55
N ARG A 267 -15.29 5.55 8.46
CA ARG A 267 -15.21 5.28 9.90
C ARG A 267 -15.56 3.83 10.23
N GLY A 268 -16.57 3.27 9.58
CA GLY A 268 -16.91 1.86 9.73
C GLY A 268 -15.76 0.93 9.35
N GLN A 269 -15.12 1.20 8.20
CA GLN A 269 -13.93 0.46 7.72
C GLN A 269 -12.76 0.58 8.72
N ILE A 270 -12.43 1.80 9.18
CA ILE A 270 -11.36 2.03 10.16
C ILE A 270 -11.67 1.32 11.49
N ALA A 271 -12.92 1.35 11.95
CA ALA A 271 -13.31 0.69 13.19
C ALA A 271 -13.15 -0.84 13.12
N ALA A 272 -13.47 -1.45 11.98
CA ALA A 272 -13.25 -2.87 11.75
C ALA A 272 -11.74 -3.19 11.71
N ALA A 273 -10.96 -2.41 10.97
CA ALA A 273 -9.52 -2.59 10.81
C ALA A 273 -8.77 -2.48 12.15
N ASN A 274 -8.98 -1.41 12.92
CA ASN A 274 -8.27 -1.16 14.19
C ASN A 274 -8.45 -2.25 15.24
N ARG A 275 -9.53 -3.02 15.15
CA ARG A 275 -9.79 -4.13 16.10
C ARG A 275 -9.12 -5.43 15.70
N LEU A 276 -8.84 -5.61 14.41
CA LEU A 276 -8.56 -6.93 13.83
C LEU A 276 -7.22 -7.00 13.07
N THR A 277 -6.47 -5.89 12.96
CA THR A 277 -5.17 -5.88 12.27
C THR A 277 -4.04 -5.51 13.22
N SER A 278 -2.85 -6.05 12.94
CA SER A 278 -1.65 -5.90 13.77
C SER A 278 -0.74 -4.73 13.33
N PHE A 279 -1.02 -4.13 12.17
CA PHE A 279 -0.35 -2.92 11.66
C PHE A 279 -1.36 -1.77 11.59
N PRO A 280 -0.92 -0.52 11.79
CA PRO A 280 -1.81 0.65 11.73
C PRO A 280 -2.55 0.77 10.38
N VAL A 281 -3.75 1.34 10.41
CA VAL A 281 -4.59 1.52 9.23
C VAL A 281 -3.93 2.44 8.20
N VAL A 282 -3.92 2.00 6.97
CA VAL A 282 -3.42 2.71 5.79
C VAL A 282 -4.59 3.11 4.90
N ALA A 283 -4.58 4.30 4.32
CA ALA A 283 -5.61 4.78 3.40
C ALA A 283 -5.16 4.66 1.93
N PHE A 284 -6.08 4.25 1.07
CA PHE A 284 -5.91 4.39 -0.37
C PHE A 284 -6.97 5.37 -0.92
N SER A 285 -6.64 6.63 -1.24
CA SER A 285 -5.44 7.32 -0.80
C SER A 285 -5.82 8.73 -0.37
N VAL A 286 -5.13 9.29 0.63
CA VAL A 286 -5.37 10.68 1.05
C VAL A 286 -5.09 11.66 -0.08
N PRO A 287 -3.96 11.57 -0.84
CA PRO A 287 -3.66 12.52 -1.92
C PRO A 287 -4.72 12.62 -3.02
N ASP A 288 -5.47 11.53 -3.24
CA ASP A 288 -6.41 11.45 -4.36
C ASP A 288 -7.88 11.63 -3.94
N TYR A 289 -8.24 11.29 -2.68
CA TYR A 289 -9.64 11.25 -2.26
C TYR A 289 -9.95 12.02 -0.97
N MET A 290 -8.93 12.50 -0.24
CA MET A 290 -9.14 13.21 1.04
C MET A 290 -8.12 14.36 1.21
N SER A 291 -8.00 15.21 0.17
CA SER A 291 -7.14 16.39 0.13
C SER A 291 -7.84 17.52 -0.61
N HIS A 292 -7.65 18.77 -0.16
CA HIS A 292 -8.15 19.94 -0.90
C HIS A 292 -7.54 20.05 -2.30
N LEU A 293 -6.36 19.45 -2.52
CA LEU A 293 -5.67 19.43 -3.81
C LEU A 293 -6.33 18.46 -4.81
N ALA A 294 -7.15 17.54 -4.35
CA ALA A 294 -7.88 16.57 -5.18
C ALA A 294 -9.30 17.04 -5.56
N GLY A 295 -9.60 18.31 -5.31
CA GLY A 295 -10.86 18.92 -5.66
C GLY A 295 -11.86 19.02 -4.49
N ARG A 296 -13.02 19.63 -4.76
CA ARG A 296 -13.97 20.03 -3.73
C ARG A 296 -14.45 18.85 -2.87
N GLN A 297 -14.91 17.76 -3.50
CA GLN A 297 -15.44 16.61 -2.75
C GLN A 297 -14.40 15.97 -1.82
N ALA A 298 -13.15 15.90 -2.26
CA ALA A 298 -12.04 15.38 -1.46
C ALA A 298 -11.69 16.35 -0.31
N GLY A 299 -11.76 17.65 -0.54
CA GLY A 299 -11.60 18.68 0.49
C GLY A 299 -12.73 18.66 1.53
N ASP A 300 -13.97 18.45 1.10
CA ASP A 300 -15.13 18.30 1.97
C ASP A 300 -14.95 17.04 2.85
N LEU A 301 -14.54 15.90 2.27
CA LEU A 301 -14.25 14.69 3.04
C LEU A 301 -13.14 14.92 4.08
N LEU A 302 -12.06 15.62 3.72
CA LEU A 302 -10.99 15.96 4.67
C LEU A 302 -11.54 16.78 5.84
N SER A 303 -12.36 17.79 5.54
CA SER A 303 -12.97 18.66 6.55
C SER A 303 -13.88 17.90 7.50
N ASP A 304 -14.73 17.03 6.96
CA ASP A 304 -15.62 16.15 7.72
C ASP A 304 -14.83 15.17 8.60
N PHE A 305 -13.78 14.56 8.05
CA PHE A 305 -12.92 13.64 8.77
C PHE A 305 -12.23 14.33 9.96
N LEU A 306 -11.68 15.52 9.75
CA LEU A 306 -11.00 16.29 10.78
C LEU A 306 -11.95 16.81 11.86
N SER A 307 -13.16 17.24 11.48
CA SER A 307 -14.18 17.72 12.44
C SER A 307 -14.63 16.63 13.40
N GLN A 308 -14.62 15.38 12.96
CA GLN A 308 -15.04 14.21 13.71
C GLN A 308 -13.87 13.48 14.40
N LYS A 309 -12.63 13.94 14.23
CA LYS A 309 -11.43 13.41 14.87
C LYS A 309 -11.36 13.86 16.34
N ALA A 310 -12.44 13.70 17.09
CA ALA A 310 -12.48 14.00 18.51
C ALA A 310 -11.84 12.85 19.33
N CYS A 311 -10.53 12.67 19.18
CA CYS A 311 -9.70 12.13 20.23
C CYS A 311 -9.08 13.34 20.93
N ARG A 312 -9.74 13.86 21.96
CA ARG A 312 -9.11 14.82 22.87
C ARG A 312 -8.06 14.05 23.66
N GLY A 313 -6.78 14.43 23.49
CA GLY A 313 -5.68 14.01 24.34
C GLY A 313 -5.85 14.51 25.76
#